data_f95db36c38778761cb9f58e527f8039d
#
_entry.id   f95db36c38778761cb9f58e527f8039d
#
_cell.length_a   1.000
_cell.length_b   1.000
_cell.length_c   1.000
_cell.angle_alpha   90.00
_cell.angle_beta   90.00
_cell.angle_gamma   90.00
#
_symmetry.space_group_name_H-M   'P 1'
#
loop_
_entity.id
_entity.type
_entity.pdbx_description
1 polymer ?
#
loop_
_entity_poly.entity_id
_entity_poly.type
_entity_poly.pdbx_seq_one_letter_code
_entity_poly.pdbx_strand_id
1 'polypeptide(L)'
;HPTAPFSETGVKLGDYQFERAAKWEKKGLLAVVGMGVEPGMADVFAKHAEKHLFDEIEEVGIRDGANLEVRGYAFAPNFSVWTVIEECLNPPVVWEADRGWYTTEPFSEQETFEFPDGIGPVEVVNVEHEEVLLIPRWVKCKRVTFKYGLGDQFIGILKTIKLLGMDNKEKIKVKGVEVAPRDVLAACLPDPAHLGDKMFGKTCAGTWVKGVKDGQPRQVYLYQVADNEWCMQK
;
A
#
# COMPACT_ATOMS: atom_id res chain seq x y z
N HIS A 1 14.21 -1.89 4.67
CA HIS A 1 12.83 -2.37 4.57
C HIS A 1 12.84 -3.89 4.49
N PRO A 2 12.12 -4.61 5.34
CA PRO A 2 11.89 -6.03 5.08
C PRO A 2 11.08 -6.13 3.79
N THR A 3 11.46 -7.03 2.93
CA THR A 3 10.98 -7.15 1.56
C THR A 3 9.70 -7.96 1.43
N ALA A 4 9.12 -8.36 2.55
CA ALA A 4 7.82 -8.98 2.65
C ALA A 4 7.25 -8.73 4.05
N PRO A 5 5.92 -8.56 4.21
CA PRO A 5 5.28 -8.34 5.51
C PRO A 5 5.40 -9.54 6.44
N PHE A 6 5.56 -10.74 5.88
CA PHE A 6 6.03 -11.92 6.57
C PHE A 6 7.44 -12.27 6.10
N SER A 7 8.42 -12.23 7.01
CA SER A 7 9.72 -12.84 6.75
C SER A 7 9.57 -14.38 6.67
N GLU A 8 10.56 -15.05 6.10
CA GLU A 8 10.63 -16.53 6.10
C GLU A 8 10.56 -17.13 7.53
N THR A 9 10.89 -16.33 8.54
CA THR A 9 10.80 -16.70 9.95
C THR A 9 9.43 -16.43 10.58
N GLY A 10 8.45 -15.92 9.83
CA GLY A 10 7.11 -15.58 10.33
C GLY A 10 7.03 -14.26 11.13
N VAL A 11 8.10 -13.47 11.15
CA VAL A 11 8.10 -12.15 11.82
C VAL A 11 7.35 -11.16 10.97
N LYS A 12 6.29 -10.57 11.52
CA LYS A 12 5.50 -9.55 10.85
C LYS A 12 6.22 -8.19 10.84
N LEU A 13 6.02 -7.45 9.76
CA LEU A 13 6.48 -6.08 9.67
C LEU A 13 5.97 -5.27 10.90
N GLY A 14 6.85 -4.50 11.51
CA GLY A 14 6.56 -3.74 12.72
C GLY A 14 6.90 -4.47 14.02
N ASP A 15 6.92 -5.80 14.08
CA ASP A 15 7.24 -6.55 15.31
C ASP A 15 8.58 -6.13 15.89
N TYR A 16 9.59 -5.96 15.06
CA TYR A 16 10.92 -5.51 15.46
C TYR A 16 10.92 -4.13 16.18
N GLN A 17 10.09 -3.21 15.74
CA GLN A 17 9.94 -1.89 16.36
C GLN A 17 9.19 -2.01 17.70
N PHE A 18 8.09 -2.77 17.73
CA PHE A 18 7.29 -2.96 18.94
C PHE A 18 8.07 -3.68 20.04
N GLU A 19 8.89 -4.67 19.70
CA GLU A 19 9.77 -5.36 20.66
C GLU A 19 10.80 -4.42 21.31
N ARG A 20 11.15 -3.32 20.66
CA ARG A 20 12.06 -2.31 21.18
C ARG A 20 11.41 -1.19 21.97
N ALA A 21 10.09 -1.11 22.00
CA ALA A 21 9.35 -0.03 22.65
C ALA A 21 9.79 0.18 24.10
N ALA A 22 9.81 -0.87 24.90
CA ALA A 22 10.24 -0.80 26.30
C ALA A 22 11.70 -0.32 26.49
N LYS A 23 12.59 -0.66 25.54
CA LYS A 23 13.99 -0.19 25.56
C LYS A 23 14.10 1.30 25.25
N TRP A 24 13.28 1.80 24.33
CA TRP A 24 13.24 3.23 24.00
C TRP A 24 12.63 4.04 25.13
N GLU A 25 11.51 3.58 25.70
CA GLU A 25 10.85 4.20 26.85
C GLU A 25 11.82 4.33 28.05
N LYS A 26 12.53 3.25 28.38
CA LYS A 26 13.55 3.27 29.46
C LYS A 26 14.67 4.29 29.24
N LYS A 27 14.90 4.70 28.00
CA LYS A 27 15.89 5.73 27.62
C LYS A 27 15.26 7.12 27.48
N GLY A 28 13.98 7.29 27.77
CA GLY A 28 13.25 8.54 27.56
C GLY A 28 13.06 8.91 26.09
N LEU A 29 13.09 7.91 25.19
CA LEU A 29 12.91 8.12 23.74
C LEU A 29 11.50 7.76 23.33
N LEU A 30 10.93 8.55 22.44
CA LEU A 30 9.69 8.28 21.71
C LEU A 30 10.01 7.92 20.26
N ALA A 31 9.53 6.78 19.79
CA ALA A 31 9.54 6.43 18.38
C ALA A 31 8.10 6.44 17.85
N VAL A 32 7.84 7.25 16.84
CA VAL A 32 6.56 7.28 16.13
C VAL A 32 6.83 6.68 14.74
N VAL A 33 6.15 5.56 14.44
CA VAL A 33 6.32 4.81 13.21
C VAL A 33 5.03 4.81 12.40
N GLY A 34 5.12 4.64 11.07
CA GLY A 34 3.93 4.63 10.21
C GLY A 34 3.23 5.99 10.16
N MET A 35 3.96 7.09 10.02
CA MET A 35 3.43 8.47 10.06
C MET A 35 3.40 9.10 8.67
N GLY A 36 2.80 8.39 7.74
CA GLY A 36 2.51 8.87 6.38
C GLY A 36 1.01 8.98 6.11
N VAL A 37 0.66 8.90 4.85
CA VAL A 37 -0.73 8.73 4.38
C VAL A 37 -1.10 7.26 4.55
N GLU A 38 -0.27 6.38 4.06
CA GLU A 38 -0.34 4.93 4.08
C GLU A 38 1.08 4.37 4.31
N PRO A 39 1.33 3.84 5.49
CA PRO A 39 0.56 3.82 6.72
C PRO A 39 0.59 5.17 7.47
N GLY A 40 -0.43 5.39 8.28
CA GLY A 40 -0.52 6.55 9.21
C GLY A 40 -1.91 7.17 9.24
N MET A 41 -2.23 8.04 8.30
CA MET A 41 -3.55 8.67 8.22
C MET A 41 -4.65 7.62 8.07
N ALA A 42 -4.45 6.60 7.25
CA ALA A 42 -5.38 5.49 7.06
C ALA A 42 -5.67 4.75 8.38
N ASP A 43 -4.62 4.50 9.20
CA ASP A 43 -4.77 3.90 10.53
C ASP A 43 -5.56 4.79 11.49
N VAL A 44 -5.32 6.11 11.45
CA VAL A 44 -6.08 7.08 12.26
C VAL A 44 -7.55 7.11 11.84
N PHE A 45 -7.85 7.05 10.55
CA PHE A 45 -9.22 6.96 10.04
C PHE A 45 -9.93 5.68 10.51
N ALA A 46 -9.24 4.54 10.47
CA ALA A 46 -9.77 3.28 10.99
C ALA A 46 -10.11 3.40 12.50
N LYS A 47 -9.20 3.99 13.28
CA LYS A 47 -9.42 4.19 14.72
C LYS A 47 -10.52 5.21 15.02
N HIS A 48 -10.63 6.27 14.22
CA HIS A 48 -11.72 7.24 14.30
C HIS A 48 -13.08 6.57 14.02
N ALA A 49 -13.14 5.74 12.97
CA ALA A 49 -14.35 5.00 12.63
C ALA A 49 -14.80 4.07 13.77
N GLU A 50 -13.87 3.29 14.35
CA GLU A 50 -14.16 2.45 15.50
C GLU A 50 -14.73 3.23 16.68
N LYS A 51 -14.16 4.39 17.01
CA LYS A 51 -14.56 5.15 18.19
C LYS A 51 -15.87 5.92 18.02
N HIS A 52 -16.20 6.35 16.81
CA HIS A 52 -17.23 7.37 16.61
C HIS A 52 -18.33 6.97 15.62
N LEU A 53 -18.03 6.08 14.67
CA LEU A 53 -18.92 5.87 13.53
C LEU A 53 -19.59 4.50 13.50
N PHE A 54 -19.06 3.51 14.22
CA PHE A 54 -19.55 2.13 14.21
C PHE A 54 -19.67 1.59 15.64
N ASP A 55 -20.61 0.68 15.85
CA ASP A 55 -20.72 -0.16 17.05
C ASP A 55 -19.98 -1.49 16.84
N GLU A 56 -20.03 -2.02 15.61
CA GLU A 56 -19.27 -3.20 15.15
C GLU A 56 -18.70 -2.95 13.78
N ILE A 57 -17.43 -3.30 13.57
CA ILE A 57 -16.77 -3.24 12.28
C ILE A 57 -16.62 -4.67 11.73
N GLU A 58 -17.19 -4.88 10.54
CA GLU A 58 -17.00 -6.10 9.78
C GLU A 58 -15.68 -6.08 9.00
N GLU A 59 -15.43 -5.00 8.24
CA GLU A 59 -14.24 -4.87 7.41
C GLU A 59 -13.69 -3.44 7.47
N VAL A 60 -12.36 -3.36 7.55
CA VAL A 60 -11.59 -2.16 7.25
C VAL A 60 -10.81 -2.42 5.98
N GLY A 61 -11.09 -1.68 4.94
CA GLY A 61 -10.42 -1.76 3.66
C GLY A 61 -9.72 -0.47 3.32
N ILE A 62 -8.39 -0.49 3.20
CA ILE A 62 -7.69 0.65 2.63
C ILE A 62 -7.89 0.59 1.12
N ARG A 63 -8.31 1.70 0.53
CA ARG A 63 -8.54 1.85 -0.90
C ARG A 63 -7.79 3.07 -1.40
N ASP A 64 -6.84 2.82 -2.26
CA ASP A 64 -6.05 3.84 -2.93
C ASP A 64 -6.27 3.74 -4.44
N GLY A 65 -6.51 4.87 -5.08
CA GLY A 65 -6.79 4.93 -6.51
C GLY A 65 -6.60 6.32 -7.08
N ALA A 66 -6.41 6.37 -8.38
CA ALA A 66 -6.08 7.61 -9.07
C ALA A 66 -6.63 7.62 -10.49
N ASN A 67 -6.81 8.83 -11.03
CA ASN A 67 -6.84 9.06 -12.47
C ASN A 67 -5.52 9.73 -12.92
N LEU A 68 -4.42 9.33 -12.30
CA LEU A 68 -3.08 9.85 -12.55
C LEU A 68 -2.63 9.57 -13.99
N GLU A 69 -2.18 10.59 -14.67
CA GLU A 69 -1.47 10.51 -15.95
C GLU A 69 -0.05 11.05 -15.78
N VAL A 70 0.95 10.28 -16.21
CA VAL A 70 2.35 10.74 -16.31
C VAL A 70 2.67 10.94 -17.78
N ARG A 71 2.54 12.17 -18.26
CA ARG A 71 2.67 12.50 -19.70
C ARG A 71 4.05 12.18 -20.25
N GLY A 72 4.04 11.51 -21.39
CA GLY A 72 5.27 11.09 -22.08
C GLY A 72 5.84 9.75 -21.64
N TYR A 73 5.19 9.06 -20.70
CA TYR A 73 5.61 7.73 -20.22
C TYR A 73 4.43 6.76 -20.22
N ALA A 74 4.64 5.59 -20.84
CA ALA A 74 3.68 4.49 -20.76
C ALA A 74 3.75 3.72 -19.42
N PHE A 75 4.86 3.86 -18.71
CA PHE A 75 5.10 3.31 -17.39
C PHE A 75 6.07 4.21 -16.65
N ALA A 76 5.63 4.76 -15.53
CA ALA A 76 6.46 5.56 -14.65
C ALA A 76 5.98 5.39 -13.20
N PRO A 77 6.82 4.89 -12.30
CA PRO A 77 6.54 4.95 -10.88
C PRO A 77 6.45 6.40 -10.42
N ASN A 78 5.45 6.71 -9.60
CA ASN A 78 5.22 8.07 -9.08
C ASN A 78 5.96 8.35 -7.76
N PHE A 79 6.57 7.33 -7.17
CA PHE A 79 7.43 7.40 -6.00
C PHE A 79 8.57 6.37 -6.12
N SER A 80 9.18 5.93 -5.02
CA SER A 80 10.31 5.00 -5.04
C SER A 80 10.08 3.78 -5.93
N VAL A 81 10.84 3.64 -7.00
CA VAL A 81 10.80 2.49 -7.93
C VAL A 81 10.91 1.15 -7.19
N TRP A 82 11.78 1.11 -6.20
CA TRP A 82 12.02 -0.10 -5.39
C TRP A 82 10.79 -0.50 -4.58
N THR A 83 10.15 0.48 -3.93
CA THR A 83 8.96 0.30 -3.13
C THR A 83 7.80 -0.21 -3.99
N VAL A 84 7.56 0.42 -5.13
CA VAL A 84 6.52 0.00 -6.09
C VAL A 84 6.70 -1.45 -6.53
N ILE A 85 7.94 -1.84 -6.88
CA ILE A 85 8.21 -3.22 -7.32
C ILE A 85 7.99 -4.21 -6.17
N GLU A 86 8.42 -3.89 -4.97
CA GLU A 86 8.26 -4.78 -3.81
C GLU A 86 6.79 -4.90 -3.39
N GLU A 87 6.12 -3.82 -3.14
CA GLU A 87 4.71 -3.81 -2.70
C GLU A 87 3.79 -4.51 -3.70
N CYS A 88 3.98 -4.25 -4.99
CA CYS A 88 3.11 -4.82 -6.01
C CYS A 88 3.41 -6.29 -6.34
N LEU A 89 4.64 -6.77 -6.19
CA LEU A 89 5.04 -8.13 -6.58
C LEU A 89 5.21 -9.10 -5.41
N ASN A 90 5.25 -8.60 -4.17
CA ASN A 90 5.21 -9.45 -3.00
C ASN A 90 3.80 -10.00 -2.77
N PRO A 91 3.66 -11.16 -2.11
CA PRO A 91 2.35 -11.67 -1.74
C PRO A 91 1.62 -10.73 -0.77
N PRO A 92 0.47 -10.17 -1.16
CA PRO A 92 -0.33 -9.32 -0.28
C PRO A 92 -0.77 -10.05 0.98
N VAL A 93 -0.82 -9.33 2.08
CA VAL A 93 -1.35 -9.84 3.34
C VAL A 93 -2.81 -9.43 3.51
N VAL A 94 -3.61 -10.36 4.01
CA VAL A 94 -4.98 -10.13 4.48
C VAL A 94 -5.05 -10.58 5.94
N TRP A 95 -5.86 -9.92 6.72
CA TRP A 95 -6.17 -10.34 8.09
C TRP A 95 -7.65 -10.66 8.26
N GLU A 96 -7.94 -11.75 8.95
CA GLU A 96 -9.29 -12.14 9.37
C GLU A 96 -9.26 -12.58 10.84
N ALA A 97 -10.29 -12.21 11.60
CA ALA A 97 -10.32 -12.40 13.05
C ALA A 97 -10.28 -13.88 13.48
N ASP A 98 -10.84 -14.77 12.67
CA ASP A 98 -10.89 -16.22 12.91
C ASP A 98 -9.67 -16.97 12.36
N ARG A 99 -8.94 -16.37 11.42
CA ARG A 99 -7.81 -16.98 10.73
C ARG A 99 -6.46 -16.36 11.07
N GLY A 100 -6.43 -15.09 11.46
CA GLY A 100 -5.21 -14.30 11.60
C GLY A 100 -4.72 -13.75 10.26
N TRP A 101 -3.42 -13.48 10.17
CA TRP A 101 -2.79 -13.01 8.95
C TRP A 101 -2.48 -14.17 8.00
N TYR A 102 -2.74 -13.95 6.72
CA TYR A 102 -2.37 -14.87 5.65
C TYR A 102 -2.05 -14.09 4.37
N THR A 103 -1.39 -14.73 3.43
CA THR A 103 -1.04 -14.13 2.14
C THR A 103 -1.98 -14.59 1.03
N THR A 104 -2.14 -13.73 0.04
CA THR A 104 -2.86 -14.00 -1.20
C THR A 104 -1.93 -13.84 -2.40
N GLU A 105 -2.40 -14.22 -3.58
CA GLU A 105 -1.66 -13.94 -4.82
C GLU A 105 -1.65 -12.43 -5.12
N PRO A 106 -0.55 -11.88 -5.63
CA PRO A 106 -0.49 -10.50 -6.10
C PRO A 106 -1.61 -10.18 -7.09
N PHE A 107 -2.19 -9.00 -6.95
CA PHE A 107 -3.30 -8.52 -7.80
C PHE A 107 -4.59 -9.35 -7.71
N SER A 108 -4.78 -10.09 -6.63
CA SER A 108 -6.00 -10.88 -6.39
C SER A 108 -7.16 -10.02 -5.85
N GLU A 109 -8.33 -10.64 -5.70
CA GLU A 109 -9.56 -10.05 -5.14
C GLU A 109 -9.94 -8.72 -5.80
N GLN A 110 -9.95 -8.68 -7.11
CA GLN A 110 -10.34 -7.51 -7.90
C GLN A 110 -11.74 -7.02 -7.53
N GLU A 111 -11.88 -5.70 -7.41
CA GLU A 111 -13.17 -5.03 -7.25
C GLU A 111 -13.14 -3.65 -7.91
N THR A 112 -14.30 -3.16 -8.36
CA THR A 112 -14.44 -1.78 -8.79
C THR A 112 -14.84 -0.92 -7.60
N PHE A 113 -14.01 0.08 -7.28
CA PHE A 113 -14.29 1.04 -6.21
C PHE A 113 -14.55 2.42 -6.80
N GLU A 114 -15.62 3.07 -6.30
CA GLU A 114 -16.00 4.43 -6.74
C GLU A 114 -15.27 5.46 -5.90
N PHE A 115 -14.26 6.11 -6.51
CA PHE A 115 -13.49 7.16 -5.84
C PHE A 115 -14.13 8.53 -6.03
N PRO A 116 -14.01 9.41 -5.01
CA PRO A 116 -14.60 10.74 -5.01
C PRO A 116 -13.86 11.73 -5.93
N ASP A 117 -14.37 12.96 -5.94
CA ASP A 117 -13.75 14.17 -6.52
C ASP A 117 -13.42 14.07 -8.03
N GLY A 118 -14.20 13.27 -8.77
CA GLY A 118 -14.07 13.11 -10.22
C GLY A 118 -13.00 12.10 -10.65
N ILE A 119 -12.45 11.33 -9.72
CA ILE A 119 -11.59 10.17 -10.06
C ILE A 119 -12.47 9.08 -10.69
N GLY A 120 -13.64 8.78 -10.08
CA GLY A 120 -14.62 7.83 -10.58
C GLY A 120 -14.29 6.37 -10.28
N PRO A 121 -14.88 5.42 -11.05
CA PRO A 121 -14.69 4.00 -10.84
C PRO A 121 -13.28 3.56 -11.24
N VAL A 122 -12.56 2.91 -10.32
CA VAL A 122 -11.24 2.33 -10.56
C VAL A 122 -11.24 0.88 -10.10
N GLU A 123 -10.72 -0.01 -10.92
CA GLU A 123 -10.46 -1.39 -10.49
C GLU A 123 -9.28 -1.40 -9.52
N VAL A 124 -9.50 -1.95 -8.32
CA VAL A 124 -8.51 -2.09 -7.26
C VAL A 124 -8.24 -3.57 -6.97
N VAL A 125 -7.01 -3.87 -6.61
CA VAL A 125 -6.50 -5.23 -6.40
C VAL A 125 -5.69 -5.30 -5.12
N ASN A 126 -5.62 -6.48 -4.50
CA ASN A 126 -4.77 -6.70 -3.33
C ASN A 126 -3.30 -6.40 -3.67
N VAL A 127 -2.68 -5.60 -2.83
CA VAL A 127 -1.26 -5.25 -2.84
C VAL A 127 -0.72 -5.37 -1.41
N GLU A 128 0.57 -5.68 -1.27
CA GLU A 128 1.21 -5.71 0.05
C GLU A 128 1.24 -4.31 0.65
N HIS A 129 0.77 -4.18 1.91
CA HIS A 129 0.90 -2.90 2.62
C HIS A 129 0.82 -3.07 4.16
N GLU A 130 1.41 -2.12 4.88
CA GLU A 130 1.63 -2.19 6.32
C GLU A 130 0.37 -2.08 7.16
N GLU A 131 -0.68 -1.40 6.71
CA GLU A 131 -1.94 -1.20 7.47
C GLU A 131 -2.60 -2.51 7.85
N VAL A 132 -2.49 -3.52 6.98
CA VAL A 132 -3.05 -4.85 7.27
C VAL A 132 -2.36 -5.50 8.47
N LEU A 133 -1.12 -5.12 8.76
CA LEU A 133 -0.37 -5.60 9.93
C LEU A 133 -0.58 -4.73 11.17
N LEU A 134 -0.93 -3.44 10.98
CA LEU A 134 -1.04 -2.46 12.06
C LEU A 134 -2.48 -2.35 12.60
N ILE A 135 -3.47 -2.18 11.73
CA ILE A 135 -4.86 -1.94 12.09
C ILE A 135 -5.41 -3.00 13.06
N PRO A 136 -5.23 -4.33 12.83
CA PRO A 136 -5.79 -5.34 13.73
C PRO A 136 -5.22 -5.33 15.15
N ARG A 137 -4.10 -4.63 15.37
CA ARG A 137 -3.50 -4.48 16.71
C ARG A 137 -4.27 -3.48 17.58
N TRP A 138 -4.97 -2.53 16.95
CA TRP A 138 -5.52 -1.35 17.62
C TRP A 138 -7.00 -1.12 17.35
N VAL A 139 -7.55 -1.74 16.31
CA VAL A 139 -8.94 -1.62 15.87
C VAL A 139 -9.59 -2.99 15.91
N LYS A 140 -10.74 -3.06 16.60
CA LYS A 140 -11.53 -4.29 16.65
C LYS A 140 -12.39 -4.41 15.40
N CYS A 141 -12.05 -5.34 14.52
CA CYS A 141 -12.76 -5.62 13.26
C CYS A 141 -12.71 -7.12 12.95
N LYS A 142 -13.39 -7.55 11.88
CA LYS A 142 -13.41 -8.96 11.46
C LYS A 142 -12.46 -9.23 10.28
N ARG A 143 -12.19 -8.22 9.45
CA ARG A 143 -11.30 -8.33 8.27
C ARG A 143 -10.56 -7.02 8.03
N VAL A 144 -9.32 -7.11 7.52
CA VAL A 144 -8.54 -5.96 7.04
C VAL A 144 -7.90 -6.32 5.70
N THR A 145 -8.05 -5.41 4.74
CA THR A 145 -7.47 -5.53 3.38
C THR A 145 -6.84 -4.20 2.96
N PHE A 146 -5.86 -4.28 2.07
CA PHE A 146 -5.35 -3.15 1.31
C PHE A 146 -5.49 -3.43 -0.18
N LYS A 147 -6.07 -2.49 -0.93
CA LYS A 147 -6.21 -2.61 -2.38
C LYS A 147 -5.82 -1.31 -3.08
N TYR A 148 -5.12 -1.47 -4.19
CA TYR A 148 -4.58 -0.37 -4.97
C TYR A 148 -5.09 -0.39 -6.41
N GLY A 149 -5.47 0.77 -6.92
CA GLY A 149 -5.89 0.99 -8.31
C GLY A 149 -4.70 1.30 -9.20
N LEU A 150 -4.13 0.25 -9.78
CA LEU A 150 -2.91 0.33 -10.60
C LEU A 150 -3.19 0.43 -12.10
N GLY A 151 -4.36 -0.05 -12.55
CA GLY A 151 -4.72 -0.20 -13.96
C GLY A 151 -4.04 -1.36 -14.68
N ASP A 152 -4.72 -1.92 -15.69
CA ASP A 152 -4.30 -3.14 -16.40
C ASP A 152 -2.93 -3.05 -17.04
N GLN A 153 -2.61 -1.90 -17.64
CA GLN A 153 -1.33 -1.70 -18.31
C GLN A 153 -0.16 -1.78 -17.32
N PHE A 154 -0.30 -1.11 -16.18
CA PHE A 154 0.71 -1.09 -15.14
C PHE A 154 0.91 -2.49 -14.53
N ILE A 155 -0.19 -3.18 -14.20
CA ILE A 155 -0.19 -4.56 -13.72
C ILE A 155 0.46 -5.50 -14.74
N GLY A 156 0.13 -5.36 -16.03
CA GLY A 156 0.71 -6.18 -17.10
C GLY A 156 2.22 -6.03 -17.21
N ILE A 157 2.74 -4.81 -17.07
CA ILE A 157 4.18 -4.53 -17.06
C ILE A 157 4.84 -5.15 -15.82
N LEU A 158 4.26 -5.00 -14.64
CA LEU A 158 4.80 -5.61 -13.41
C LEU A 158 4.85 -7.14 -13.49
N LYS A 159 3.80 -7.78 -14.02
CA LYS A 159 3.79 -9.23 -14.27
C LYS A 159 4.89 -9.65 -15.23
N THR A 160 5.15 -8.86 -16.26
CA THR A 160 6.23 -9.11 -17.22
C THR A 160 7.60 -8.97 -16.54
N ILE A 161 7.82 -7.95 -15.74
CA ILE A 161 9.04 -7.75 -14.93
C ILE A 161 9.30 -9.01 -14.07
N LYS A 162 8.26 -9.49 -13.38
CA LYS A 162 8.32 -10.70 -12.56
C LYS A 162 8.66 -11.94 -13.38
N LEU A 163 7.97 -12.13 -14.50
CA LEU A 163 8.18 -13.28 -15.41
C LEU A 163 9.61 -13.34 -15.95
N LEU A 164 10.21 -12.19 -16.24
CA LEU A 164 11.59 -12.08 -16.72
C LEU A 164 12.63 -12.15 -15.60
N GLY A 165 12.22 -12.21 -14.33
CA GLY A 165 13.13 -12.19 -13.18
C GLY A 165 13.87 -10.86 -13.01
N MET A 166 13.34 -9.77 -13.58
CA MET A 166 13.94 -8.43 -13.48
C MET A 166 13.72 -7.77 -12.11
N ASP A 167 12.86 -8.32 -11.28
CA ASP A 167 12.66 -7.97 -9.87
C ASP A 167 13.69 -8.62 -8.92
N ASN A 168 14.54 -9.54 -9.43
CA ASN A 168 15.46 -10.31 -8.62
C ASN A 168 16.60 -9.43 -8.05
N LYS A 169 16.85 -9.60 -6.74
CA LYS A 169 17.91 -8.92 -5.98
C LYS A 169 19.25 -9.64 -6.04
N GLU A 170 19.21 -10.95 -6.33
CA GLU A 170 20.42 -11.76 -6.43
C GLU A 170 21.28 -11.32 -7.62
N LYS A 171 22.56 -11.15 -7.37
CA LYS A 171 23.49 -10.71 -8.40
C LYS A 171 23.74 -11.82 -9.42
N ILE A 172 23.69 -11.47 -10.68
CA ILE A 172 24.07 -12.31 -11.82
C ILE A 172 25.29 -11.72 -12.52
N LYS A 173 26.09 -12.58 -13.15
CA LYS A 173 27.28 -12.15 -13.85
C LYS A 173 26.96 -11.84 -15.32
N VAL A 174 27.12 -10.59 -15.71
CA VAL A 174 26.91 -10.11 -17.09
C VAL A 174 28.21 -9.55 -17.63
N LYS A 175 28.80 -10.21 -18.63
CA LYS A 175 30.09 -9.81 -19.25
C LYS A 175 31.21 -9.54 -18.23
N GLY A 176 31.24 -10.34 -17.15
CA GLY A 176 32.26 -10.20 -16.09
C GLY A 176 31.94 -9.27 -14.95
N VAL A 177 30.86 -8.50 -15.03
CA VAL A 177 30.38 -7.61 -13.97
C VAL A 177 29.20 -8.25 -13.21
N GLU A 178 29.20 -8.17 -11.90
CA GLU A 178 28.08 -8.64 -11.07
C GLU A 178 27.04 -7.52 -10.90
N VAL A 179 25.81 -7.78 -11.34
CA VAL A 179 24.69 -6.84 -11.27
C VAL A 179 23.43 -7.55 -10.77
N ALA A 180 22.61 -6.87 -9.96
CA ALA A 180 21.28 -7.34 -9.67
C ALA A 180 20.32 -6.89 -10.80
N PRO A 181 19.49 -7.79 -11.36
CA PRO A 181 18.54 -7.44 -12.41
C PRO A 181 17.66 -6.26 -12.04
N ARG A 182 17.19 -6.23 -10.80
CA ARG A 182 16.39 -5.14 -10.25
C ARG A 182 17.09 -3.77 -10.30
N ASP A 183 18.38 -3.71 -10.01
CA ASP A 183 19.15 -2.46 -10.06
C ASP A 183 19.23 -1.91 -11.49
N VAL A 184 19.39 -2.80 -12.48
CA VAL A 184 19.39 -2.43 -13.90
C VAL A 184 18.01 -1.91 -14.32
N LEU A 185 16.94 -2.60 -13.93
CA LEU A 185 15.56 -2.16 -14.20
C LEU A 185 15.31 -0.77 -13.63
N ALA A 186 15.64 -0.55 -12.35
CA ALA A 186 15.42 0.74 -11.70
C ALA A 186 16.22 1.88 -12.38
N ALA A 187 17.44 1.60 -12.85
CA ALA A 187 18.24 2.57 -13.55
C ALA A 187 17.71 2.90 -14.97
N CYS A 188 16.87 2.05 -15.55
CA CYS A 188 16.22 2.28 -16.85
C CYS A 188 14.89 3.04 -16.75
N LEU A 189 14.29 3.09 -15.56
CA LEU A 189 13.02 3.78 -15.34
C LEU A 189 13.22 5.28 -15.09
N PRO A 190 12.22 6.11 -15.40
CA PRO A 190 12.31 7.52 -15.09
C PRO A 190 12.40 7.74 -13.57
N ASP A 191 13.24 8.67 -13.16
CA ASP A 191 13.35 9.07 -11.76
C ASP A 191 12.12 9.88 -11.35
N PRO A 192 11.32 9.42 -10.37
CA PRO A 192 10.14 10.14 -9.90
C PRO A 192 10.41 11.58 -9.49
N ALA A 193 11.61 11.89 -8.99
CA ALA A 193 12.00 13.25 -8.61
C ALA A 193 11.98 14.26 -9.77
N HIS A 194 11.99 13.78 -11.02
CA HIS A 194 11.97 14.60 -12.22
C HIS A 194 10.66 14.54 -13.02
N LEU A 195 9.60 13.99 -12.41
CA LEU A 195 8.30 13.81 -13.09
C LEU A 195 7.23 14.81 -12.66
N GLY A 196 7.51 15.71 -11.71
CA GLY A 196 6.50 16.58 -11.13
C GLY A 196 5.74 17.43 -12.14
N ASP A 197 6.42 17.98 -13.15
CA ASP A 197 5.82 18.76 -14.24
C ASP A 197 5.03 17.92 -15.27
N LYS A 198 5.05 16.61 -15.15
CA LYS A 198 4.40 15.66 -16.05
C LYS A 198 3.26 14.90 -15.40
N MET A 199 3.05 15.08 -14.10
CA MET A 199 2.00 14.41 -13.32
C MET A 199 0.72 15.25 -13.33
N PHE A 200 -0.38 14.65 -13.76
CA PHE A 200 -1.71 15.26 -13.86
C PHE A 200 -2.75 14.36 -13.24
N GLY A 201 -3.92 14.91 -12.94
CA GLY A 201 -5.02 14.18 -12.34
C GLY A 201 -4.93 14.15 -10.80
N LYS A 202 -5.68 13.26 -10.20
CA LYS A 202 -5.85 13.18 -8.74
C LYS A 202 -5.52 11.79 -8.24
N THR A 203 -5.00 11.74 -7.02
CA THR A 203 -4.80 10.51 -6.25
C THR A 203 -5.66 10.60 -4.98
N CYS A 204 -6.38 9.54 -4.68
CA CYS A 204 -7.19 9.40 -3.48
C CYS A 204 -6.73 8.21 -2.69
N ALA A 205 -6.45 8.44 -1.41
CA ALA A 205 -6.14 7.40 -0.44
C ALA A 205 -7.09 7.48 0.74
N GLY A 206 -7.56 6.34 1.23
CA GLY A 206 -8.50 6.36 2.34
C GLY A 206 -8.87 5.01 2.90
N THR A 207 -9.66 5.08 3.97
CA THR A 207 -10.12 3.92 4.72
C THR A 207 -11.62 3.75 4.54
N TRP A 208 -12.00 2.72 3.81
CA TRP A 208 -13.37 2.25 3.71
C TRP A 208 -13.68 1.33 4.89
N VAL A 209 -14.78 1.60 5.56
CA VAL A 209 -15.20 0.82 6.73
C VAL A 209 -16.64 0.35 6.51
N LYS A 210 -16.85 -0.93 6.71
CA LYS A 210 -18.15 -1.58 6.67
C LYS A 210 -18.46 -2.20 8.02
N GLY A 211 -19.71 -2.05 8.47
CA GLY A 211 -20.14 -2.62 9.75
C GLY A 211 -21.56 -2.22 10.11
N VAL A 212 -21.81 -2.07 11.42
CA VAL A 212 -23.14 -1.77 11.97
C VAL A 212 -23.05 -0.54 12.87
N LYS A 213 -24.06 0.33 12.80
CA LYS A 213 -24.31 1.45 13.73
C LYS A 213 -25.77 1.51 14.09
N ASP A 214 -26.09 1.57 15.38
CA ASP A 214 -27.47 1.61 15.90
C ASP A 214 -28.35 0.48 15.32
N GLY A 215 -27.77 -0.72 15.19
CA GLY A 215 -28.43 -1.91 14.62
C GLY A 215 -28.65 -1.87 13.11
N GLN A 216 -28.13 -0.87 12.40
CA GLN A 216 -28.27 -0.75 10.95
C GLN A 216 -26.92 -0.94 10.23
N PRO A 217 -26.90 -1.62 9.08
CA PRO A 217 -25.73 -1.71 8.21
C PRO A 217 -25.26 -0.30 7.82
N ARG A 218 -23.96 -0.10 7.89
CA ARG A 218 -23.32 1.17 7.53
C ARG A 218 -22.03 0.95 6.76
N GLN A 219 -21.77 1.85 5.80
CA GLN A 219 -20.48 1.96 5.12
C GLN A 219 -20.06 3.43 5.10
N VAL A 220 -18.76 3.67 5.31
CA VAL A 220 -18.16 5.01 5.29
C VAL A 220 -16.81 4.92 4.61
N TYR A 221 -16.47 5.89 3.79
CA TYR A 221 -15.13 6.08 3.24
C TYR A 221 -14.56 7.39 3.77
N LEU A 222 -13.54 7.30 4.59
CA LEU A 222 -12.76 8.43 5.11
C LEU A 222 -11.51 8.55 4.26
N TYR A 223 -11.33 9.68 3.59
CA TYR A 223 -10.32 9.80 2.56
C TYR A 223 -9.67 11.20 2.51
N GLN A 224 -8.56 11.26 1.82
CA GLN A 224 -7.97 12.48 1.32
C GLN A 224 -7.78 12.38 -0.19
N VAL A 225 -7.84 13.52 -0.87
CA VAL A 225 -7.53 13.62 -2.29
C VAL A 225 -6.40 14.62 -2.50
N ALA A 226 -5.39 14.21 -3.25
CA ALA A 226 -4.31 15.06 -3.69
C ALA A 226 -4.49 15.39 -5.18
N ASP A 227 -4.43 16.67 -5.52
CA ASP A 227 -4.26 17.14 -6.89
C ASP A 227 -2.78 17.01 -7.25
N ASN A 228 -2.46 16.11 -8.19
CA ASN A 228 -1.07 15.77 -8.50
C ASN A 228 -0.33 16.94 -9.13
N GLU A 229 -1.00 17.73 -9.96
CA GLU A 229 -0.41 18.93 -10.59
C GLU A 229 -0.03 19.96 -9.53
N TRP A 230 -0.93 20.24 -8.59
CA TRP A 230 -0.68 21.19 -7.52
C TRP A 230 0.38 20.71 -6.53
N CYS A 231 0.34 19.41 -6.15
CA CYS A 231 1.26 18.84 -5.15
C CYS A 231 2.68 18.67 -5.68
N MET A 232 2.85 18.35 -6.96
CA MET A 232 4.14 17.96 -7.53
C MET A 232 4.88 19.12 -8.22
N GLN A 233 4.23 20.23 -8.50
CA GLN A 233 4.84 21.39 -9.16
C GLN A 233 5.30 22.49 -8.18
N LYS A 234 5.11 22.33 -6.88
CA LYS A 234 5.54 23.22 -5.82
C LYS A 234 6.59 22.58 -4.93
#